data_894449d17e0967b1e66351254aa9f7ad
#
_entry.id   894449d17e0967b1e66351254aa9f7ad
#
_cell.length_a   1.000
_cell.length_b   1.000
_cell.length_c   1.000
_cell.angle_alpha   90.00
_cell.angle_beta   90.00
_cell.angle_gamma   90.00
#
_symmetry.space_group_name_H-M   'P 1'
#
loop_
_entity.id
_entity.type
_entity.pdbx_description
1 polymer ?
#
loop_
_entity_poly.entity_id
_entity_poly.type
_entity_poly.pdbx_seq_one_letter_code
_entity_poly.pdbx_strand_id
1 'polypeptide(L)'
;YNFAYNFTATILPIKQKEFTTCLVRIRLKNYYSHSEKELLKGYRLINPSEIKPELKLYDLFHWRKSYFSVYNCFELANISDRALFKSKLDFIVATEYNKDINYFSDIAGSWVRDLHCFFVQANSSQYGDSRIVQPAKSDFKNMISVKGGKHPVVLIDELQIDKLRDFQNKEYNLQKELIDKEKTHLKPTPPDFNKDNVLKRIKDEPI
;
A
#
# COMPACT_ATOMS: atom_id res chain seq x y z
N TYR A 1 -8.55 19.86 25.85
CA TYR A 1 -9.04 18.89 24.88
C TYR A 1 -8.63 17.48 25.31
N ASN A 2 -9.55 16.52 25.19
CA ASN A 2 -9.24 15.10 25.34
C ASN A 2 -8.98 14.50 23.97
N PHE A 3 -7.87 13.80 23.79
CA PHE A 3 -7.47 13.22 22.52
C PHE A 3 -7.71 11.72 22.48
N ALA A 4 -8.13 11.24 21.29
CA ALA A 4 -8.13 9.83 20.97
C ALA A 4 -7.00 9.55 19.99
N TYR A 5 -6.15 8.58 20.31
CA TYR A 5 -5.02 8.18 19.50
C TYR A 5 -5.32 6.84 18.80
N ASN A 6 -5.26 6.83 17.48
CA ASN A 6 -5.28 5.61 16.68
C ASN A 6 -3.89 5.46 16.04
N PHE A 7 -3.20 4.38 16.34
CA PHE A 7 -1.84 4.14 15.90
C PHE A 7 -1.77 3.04 14.83
N THR A 8 -0.86 3.22 13.89
CA THR A 8 -0.38 2.16 13.02
C THR A 8 1.00 1.75 13.48
N ALA A 9 1.18 0.48 13.84
CA ALA A 9 2.46 -0.10 14.20
C ALA A 9 2.98 -0.98 13.07
N THR A 10 4.16 -0.66 12.53
CA THR A 10 4.89 -1.49 11.58
C THR A 10 6.04 -2.17 12.30
N ILE A 11 6.05 -3.50 12.29
CA ILE A 11 7.05 -4.32 12.98
C ILE A 11 7.86 -5.08 11.94
N LEU A 12 9.14 -4.75 11.83
CA LEU A 12 10.05 -5.33 10.85
C LEU A 12 11.06 -6.25 11.53
N PRO A 13 10.98 -7.58 11.35
CA PRO A 13 11.95 -8.50 11.89
C PRO A 13 13.34 -8.26 11.29
N ILE A 14 14.34 -8.18 12.16
CA ILE A 14 15.75 -8.01 11.80
C ILE A 14 16.55 -9.16 12.42
N LYS A 15 17.25 -9.90 11.57
CA LYS A 15 18.19 -10.90 12.04
C LYS A 15 19.54 -10.24 12.30
N GLN A 16 20.00 -10.27 13.54
CA GLN A 16 21.28 -9.73 13.95
C GLN A 16 22.13 -10.84 14.55
N LYS A 17 23.11 -11.34 13.79
CA LYS A 17 23.96 -12.46 14.16
C LYS A 17 23.14 -13.68 14.62
N GLU A 18 23.19 -14.04 15.90
CA GLU A 18 22.55 -15.23 16.47
C GLU A 18 21.12 -15.02 16.99
N PHE A 19 20.65 -13.76 17.10
CA PHE A 19 19.29 -13.49 17.58
C PHE A 19 18.48 -12.66 16.60
N THR A 20 17.17 -12.85 16.69
CA THR A 20 16.19 -12.06 15.94
C THR A 20 15.64 -10.96 16.85
N THR A 21 15.68 -9.74 16.34
CA THR A 21 15.04 -8.57 16.95
C THR A 21 14.04 -7.97 15.98
N CYS A 22 13.44 -6.86 16.31
CA CYS A 22 12.57 -6.14 15.39
C CYS A 22 12.75 -4.63 15.52
N LEU A 23 12.61 -3.94 14.41
CA LEU A 23 12.35 -2.50 14.37
C LEU A 23 10.85 -2.29 14.51
N VAL A 24 10.44 -1.46 15.45
CA VAL A 24 9.04 -1.06 15.61
C VAL A 24 8.91 0.40 15.26
N ARG A 25 8.11 0.70 14.25
CA ARG A 25 7.73 2.06 13.89
C ARG A 25 6.26 2.28 14.20
N ILE A 26 5.97 3.27 15.04
CA ILE A 26 4.61 3.65 15.42
C ILE A 26 4.34 5.05 14.87
N ARG A 27 3.22 5.23 14.17
CA ARG A 27 2.72 6.52 13.76
C ARG A 27 1.25 6.69 14.07
N LEU A 28 0.78 7.91 14.15
CA LEU A 28 -0.64 8.23 14.24
C LEU A 28 -1.34 7.94 12.91
N LYS A 29 -2.60 7.54 12.98
CA LYS A 29 -3.48 7.54 11.81
C LYS A 29 -3.71 8.98 11.38
N ASN A 30 -3.47 9.25 10.09
CA ASN A 30 -3.50 10.62 9.55
C ASN A 30 -4.92 11.12 9.29
N TYR A 31 -5.82 10.25 8.81
CA TYR A 31 -7.19 10.60 8.45
C TYR A 31 -8.20 9.62 9.02
N TYR A 32 -9.23 10.17 9.64
CA TYR A 32 -10.36 9.45 10.20
C TYR A 32 -11.57 9.56 9.27
N SER A 33 -12.33 8.49 9.14
CA SER A 33 -13.59 8.52 8.41
C SER A 33 -14.63 9.38 9.12
N HIS A 34 -15.70 9.75 8.41
CA HIS A 34 -16.80 10.50 9.01
C HIS A 34 -17.41 9.79 10.22
N SER A 35 -17.62 8.47 10.11
CA SER A 35 -18.16 7.67 11.22
C SER A 35 -17.23 7.61 12.44
N GLU A 36 -15.91 7.51 12.22
CA GLU A 36 -14.95 7.59 13.31
C GLU A 36 -14.99 8.96 14.01
N LYS A 37 -15.09 10.04 13.22
CA LYS A 37 -15.19 11.41 13.76
C LYS A 37 -16.46 11.63 14.58
N GLU A 38 -17.60 11.15 14.09
CA GLU A 38 -18.87 11.24 14.85
C GLU A 38 -18.81 10.41 16.14
N LEU A 39 -18.20 9.22 16.09
CA LEU A 39 -17.97 8.42 17.29
C LEU A 39 -17.13 9.18 18.32
N LEU A 40 -16.01 9.78 17.90
CA LEU A 40 -15.14 10.57 18.79
C LEU A 40 -15.87 11.75 19.40
N LYS A 41 -16.67 12.49 18.60
CA LYS A 41 -17.50 13.60 19.11
C LYS A 41 -18.46 13.13 20.21
N GLY A 42 -19.09 11.96 20.00
CA GLY A 42 -19.98 11.38 21.02
C GLY A 42 -19.30 11.14 22.37
N TYR A 43 -18.02 10.83 22.35
CA TYR A 43 -17.19 10.70 23.56
C TYR A 43 -16.47 11.99 23.97
N ARG A 44 -16.72 13.12 23.33
CA ARG A 44 -16.01 14.39 23.53
C ARG A 44 -14.49 14.29 23.34
N LEU A 45 -14.09 13.47 22.39
CA LEU A 45 -12.70 13.23 22.01
C LEU A 45 -12.37 13.86 20.65
N ILE A 46 -11.11 14.19 20.44
CA ILE A 46 -10.63 14.80 19.20
C ILE A 46 -9.45 13.98 18.64
N ASN A 47 -9.36 13.87 17.34
CA ASN A 47 -8.18 13.35 16.67
C ASN A 47 -7.04 14.38 16.71
N PRO A 48 -5.87 14.06 17.27
CA PRO A 48 -4.75 15.00 17.34
C PRO A 48 -4.28 15.50 15.97
N SER A 49 -4.35 14.70 14.91
CA SER A 49 -3.96 15.10 13.54
C SER A 49 -4.86 16.18 12.92
N GLU A 50 -6.05 16.44 13.48
CA GLU A 50 -6.92 17.53 13.03
C GLU A 50 -6.47 18.89 13.58
N ILE A 51 -5.88 18.91 14.77
CA ILE A 51 -5.41 20.15 15.42
C ILE A 51 -3.95 20.42 15.06
N LYS A 52 -3.17 19.36 14.88
CA LYS A 52 -1.73 19.44 14.59
C LYS A 52 -1.43 18.72 13.27
N PRO A 53 -1.63 19.40 12.11
CA PRO A 53 -1.36 18.80 10.78
C PRO A 53 0.08 18.32 10.61
N GLU A 54 1.04 18.88 11.34
CA GLU A 54 2.45 18.48 11.35
C GLU A 54 2.68 17.07 11.90
N LEU A 55 1.70 16.48 12.59
CA LEU A 55 1.75 15.08 13.04
C LEU A 55 1.41 14.08 11.94
N LYS A 56 0.95 14.56 10.78
CA LYS A 56 0.64 13.69 9.64
C LYS A 56 1.92 13.26 8.96
N LEU A 57 2.24 11.99 9.12
CA LEU A 57 3.45 11.38 8.59
C LEU A 57 3.12 10.10 7.83
N TYR A 58 3.89 9.84 6.79
CA TYR A 58 3.95 8.55 6.12
C TYR A 58 5.41 8.11 6.04
N ASP A 59 5.64 6.84 6.31
CA ASP A 59 6.98 6.27 6.27
C ASP A 59 7.20 5.55 4.94
N LEU A 60 8.38 5.75 4.34
CA LEU A 60 8.91 4.90 3.28
C LEU A 60 9.85 3.91 3.94
N PHE A 61 9.46 2.65 3.93
CA PHE A 61 10.27 1.57 4.49
C PHE A 61 11.17 0.97 3.42
N HIS A 62 12.45 0.78 3.78
CA HIS A 62 13.38 -0.05 3.06
C HIS A 62 13.74 -1.26 3.92
N TRP A 63 13.27 -2.44 3.52
CA TRP A 63 13.46 -3.66 4.29
C TRP A 63 13.58 -4.88 3.38
N ARG A 64 14.62 -5.68 3.57
CA ARG A 64 14.92 -6.87 2.75
C ARG A 64 14.89 -6.57 1.24
N LYS A 65 15.57 -5.50 0.85
CA LYS A 65 15.63 -4.99 -0.53
C LYS A 65 14.28 -4.58 -1.13
N SER A 66 13.25 -4.40 -0.33
CA SER A 66 11.94 -3.97 -0.78
C SER A 66 11.62 -2.58 -0.24
N TYR A 67 10.93 -1.77 -1.05
CA TYR A 67 10.49 -0.42 -0.70
C TYR A 67 8.97 -0.40 -0.60
N PHE A 68 8.44 -0.06 0.56
CA PHE A 68 7.01 -0.06 0.78
C PHE A 68 6.56 1.01 1.77
N SER A 69 5.27 1.27 1.79
CA SER A 69 4.61 2.12 2.77
C SER A 69 3.35 1.45 3.32
N VAL A 70 2.92 1.88 4.50
CA VAL A 70 1.74 1.33 5.19
C VAL A 70 0.69 2.42 5.35
N TYR A 71 -0.55 2.13 4.96
CA TYR A 71 -1.70 3.01 5.08
C TYR A 71 -2.81 2.37 5.91
N ASN A 72 -3.57 3.19 6.62
CA ASN A 72 -4.64 2.73 7.49
C ASN A 72 -5.99 3.24 6.98
N CYS A 73 -6.78 2.32 6.39
CA CYS A 73 -8.18 2.51 6.04
C CYS A 73 -8.44 3.82 5.26
N PHE A 74 -9.12 4.80 5.85
CA PHE A 74 -9.53 6.04 5.19
C PHE A 74 -8.37 6.93 4.71
N GLU A 75 -7.15 6.69 5.15
CA GLU A 75 -5.96 7.36 4.60
C GLU A 75 -5.80 7.12 3.09
N LEU A 76 -6.27 5.98 2.61
CA LEU A 76 -6.23 5.61 1.19
C LEU A 76 -7.06 6.53 0.29
N ALA A 77 -8.06 7.20 0.84
CA ALA A 77 -8.94 8.09 0.08
C ALA A 77 -8.29 9.44 -0.27
N ASN A 78 -7.16 9.80 0.36
CA ASN A 78 -6.49 11.07 0.10
C ASN A 78 -5.59 10.99 -1.14
N ILE A 79 -5.97 11.72 -2.19
CA ILE A 79 -5.26 11.73 -3.47
C ILE A 79 -3.86 12.33 -3.36
N SER A 80 -3.70 13.42 -2.60
CA SER A 80 -2.41 14.09 -2.43
C SER A 80 -1.39 13.18 -1.75
N ASP A 81 -1.81 12.45 -0.72
CA ASP A 81 -0.94 11.54 0.01
C ASP A 81 -0.58 10.30 -0.81
N ARG A 82 -1.47 9.89 -1.73
CA ARG A 82 -1.17 8.83 -2.69
C ARG A 82 0.01 9.19 -3.59
N ALA A 83 0.13 10.42 -4.00
CA ALA A 83 1.19 10.86 -4.90
C ALA A 83 2.59 10.92 -4.26
N LEU A 84 2.69 10.94 -2.92
CA LEU A 84 3.95 11.09 -2.17
C LEU A 84 5.03 10.07 -2.58
N PHE A 85 4.61 8.86 -2.89
CA PHE A 85 5.53 7.76 -3.15
C PHE A 85 5.49 7.25 -4.60
N LYS A 86 5.00 8.08 -5.55
CA LYS A 86 5.00 7.72 -6.97
C LYS A 86 6.39 7.32 -7.42
N SER A 87 6.51 6.18 -8.07
CA SER A 87 7.77 5.55 -8.54
C SER A 87 8.75 5.09 -7.45
N LYS A 88 8.40 5.23 -6.17
CA LYS A 88 9.31 4.92 -5.05
C LYS A 88 9.00 3.58 -4.38
N LEU A 89 7.86 2.99 -4.66
CA LEU A 89 7.38 1.78 -3.98
C LEU A 89 7.43 0.54 -4.87
N ASP A 90 7.66 -0.60 -4.25
CA ASP A 90 7.39 -1.92 -4.83
C ASP A 90 5.98 -2.38 -4.48
N PHE A 91 5.56 -2.12 -3.23
CA PHE A 91 4.21 -2.44 -2.77
C PHE A 91 3.72 -1.48 -1.69
N ILE A 92 2.41 -1.49 -1.49
CA ILE A 92 1.71 -0.83 -0.40
C ILE A 92 1.04 -1.88 0.45
N VAL A 93 1.04 -1.68 1.76
CA VAL A 93 0.24 -2.44 2.71
C VAL A 93 -0.89 -1.56 3.21
N ALA A 94 -2.11 -2.05 3.14
CA ALA A 94 -3.29 -1.38 3.67
C ALA A 94 -3.97 -2.24 4.72
N THR A 95 -4.22 -1.67 5.89
CA THR A 95 -5.02 -2.30 6.95
C THR A 95 -6.36 -1.60 7.04
N GLU A 96 -7.47 -2.37 7.00
CA GLU A 96 -8.80 -1.81 6.86
C GLU A 96 -9.82 -2.44 7.80
N TYR A 97 -10.78 -1.64 8.23
CA TYR A 97 -12.03 -2.08 8.83
C TYR A 97 -13.17 -1.42 8.06
N ASN A 98 -13.49 -1.99 6.90
CA ASN A 98 -14.26 -1.31 5.89
C ASN A 98 -15.44 -2.13 5.36
N LYS A 99 -16.63 -1.53 5.45
CA LYS A 99 -17.89 -2.12 4.95
C LYS A 99 -18.11 -1.90 3.47
N ASP A 100 -17.66 -0.75 2.94
CA ASP A 100 -17.82 -0.37 1.54
C ASP A 100 -16.69 -0.94 0.69
N ILE A 101 -16.77 -2.25 0.47
CA ILE A 101 -15.75 -3.01 -0.27
C ILE A 101 -15.61 -2.55 -1.72
N ASN A 102 -16.70 -2.09 -2.36
CA ASN A 102 -16.64 -1.63 -3.76
C ASN A 102 -15.87 -0.32 -3.87
N TYR A 103 -16.18 0.66 -3.02
CA TYR A 103 -15.48 1.94 -2.99
C TYR A 103 -13.97 1.77 -2.77
N PHE A 104 -13.57 0.94 -1.81
CA PHE A 104 -12.16 0.69 -1.55
C PHE A 104 -11.49 -0.22 -2.58
N SER A 105 -12.25 -1.06 -3.27
CA SER A 105 -11.79 -1.78 -4.45
C SER A 105 -11.35 -0.83 -5.57
N ASP A 106 -12.14 0.20 -5.82
CA ASP A 106 -11.85 1.22 -6.84
C ASP A 106 -10.64 2.07 -6.45
N ILE A 107 -10.54 2.44 -5.16
CA ILE A 107 -9.37 3.10 -4.61
C ILE A 107 -8.12 2.24 -4.79
N ALA A 108 -8.12 0.98 -4.37
CA ALA A 108 -7.00 0.06 -4.53
C ALA A 108 -6.60 -0.09 -6.01
N GLY A 109 -7.59 -0.19 -6.91
CA GLY A 109 -7.36 -0.21 -8.35
C GLY A 109 -6.70 1.06 -8.87
N SER A 110 -7.06 2.22 -8.34
CA SER A 110 -6.45 3.50 -8.70
C SER A 110 -5.02 3.60 -8.17
N TRP A 111 -4.77 3.18 -6.92
CA TRP A 111 -3.42 3.15 -6.34
C TRP A 111 -2.46 2.32 -7.17
N VAL A 112 -2.86 1.10 -7.52
CA VAL A 112 -2.03 0.18 -8.33
C VAL A 112 -1.74 0.76 -9.71
N ARG A 113 -2.73 1.37 -10.35
CA ARG A 113 -2.56 2.00 -11.67
C ARG A 113 -1.64 3.22 -11.61
N ASP A 114 -1.86 4.11 -10.63
CA ASP A 114 -1.22 5.42 -10.59
C ASP A 114 0.21 5.35 -10.03
N LEU A 115 0.48 4.43 -9.10
CA LEU A 115 1.81 4.21 -8.53
C LEU A 115 2.59 3.08 -9.22
N HIS A 116 1.90 2.25 -10.00
CA HIS A 116 2.46 1.09 -10.68
C HIS A 116 3.24 0.15 -9.75
N CYS A 117 2.64 -0.22 -8.63
CA CYS A 117 3.20 -1.09 -7.60
C CYS A 117 2.18 -2.17 -7.18
N PHE A 118 2.62 -3.17 -6.43
CA PHE A 118 1.67 -4.11 -5.80
C PHE A 118 0.90 -3.43 -4.67
N PHE A 119 -0.27 -3.96 -4.36
CA PHE A 119 -1.11 -3.49 -3.27
C PHE A 119 -1.59 -4.69 -2.44
N VAL A 120 -1.21 -4.73 -1.18
CA VAL A 120 -1.56 -5.77 -0.21
C VAL A 120 -2.60 -5.21 0.75
N GLN A 121 -3.84 -5.64 0.62
CA GLN A 121 -4.97 -5.17 1.40
C GLN A 121 -5.42 -6.25 2.39
N ALA A 122 -5.47 -5.88 3.67
CA ALA A 122 -6.03 -6.69 4.73
C ALA A 122 -7.24 -5.97 5.32
N ASN A 123 -8.44 -6.43 4.98
CA ASN A 123 -9.68 -5.95 5.55
C ASN A 123 -10.19 -6.92 6.62
N SER A 124 -11.05 -6.45 7.52
CA SER A 124 -11.72 -7.31 8.48
C SER A 124 -12.44 -8.48 7.79
N SER A 125 -12.25 -9.69 8.30
CA SER A 125 -12.91 -10.89 7.78
C SER A 125 -14.44 -10.78 7.78
N GLN A 126 -15.00 -9.97 8.67
CA GLN A 126 -16.44 -9.67 8.74
C GLN A 126 -16.98 -9.07 7.44
N TYR A 127 -16.20 -8.23 6.77
CA TYR A 127 -16.59 -7.56 5.53
C TYR A 127 -15.93 -8.19 4.30
N GLY A 128 -14.81 -8.86 4.48
CA GLY A 128 -14.08 -9.52 3.41
C GLY A 128 -13.29 -8.57 2.52
N ASP A 129 -12.99 -9.05 1.32
CA ASP A 129 -12.26 -8.33 0.27
C ASP A 129 -10.79 -8.04 0.61
N SER A 130 -10.16 -8.86 1.46
CA SER A 130 -8.71 -8.88 1.57
C SER A 130 -8.11 -9.38 0.26
N ARG A 131 -7.09 -8.69 -0.26
CA ARG A 131 -6.55 -9.00 -1.59
C ARG A 131 -5.09 -8.61 -1.77
N ILE A 132 -4.47 -9.22 -2.78
CA ILE A 132 -3.23 -8.76 -3.38
C ILE A 132 -3.52 -8.38 -4.82
N VAL A 133 -3.15 -7.15 -5.19
CA VAL A 133 -3.43 -6.56 -6.51
C VAL A 133 -2.11 -6.15 -7.16
N GLN A 134 -1.99 -6.38 -8.48
CA GLN A 134 -0.82 -6.00 -9.28
C GLN A 134 -1.20 -5.03 -10.41
N PRO A 135 -0.26 -4.24 -10.94
CA PRO A 135 -0.51 -3.29 -12.03
C PRO A 135 -0.61 -3.99 -13.39
N ALA A 136 -1.64 -4.84 -13.54
CA ALA A 136 -1.86 -5.68 -14.72
C ALA A 136 -3.20 -5.40 -15.40
N LYS A 137 -3.43 -6.06 -16.53
CA LYS A 137 -4.73 -6.11 -17.22
C LYS A 137 -5.81 -6.64 -16.27
N SER A 138 -7.06 -6.29 -16.52
CA SER A 138 -8.18 -6.55 -15.60
C SER A 138 -8.29 -8.00 -15.15
N ASP A 139 -8.09 -8.95 -16.06
CA ASP A 139 -8.20 -10.39 -15.80
C ASP A 139 -7.08 -10.93 -14.89
N PHE A 140 -5.96 -10.24 -14.85
CA PHE A 140 -4.75 -10.60 -14.08
C PHE A 140 -4.48 -9.65 -12.90
N LYS A 141 -5.34 -8.66 -12.69
CA LYS A 141 -5.13 -7.62 -11.68
C LYS A 141 -5.12 -8.18 -10.26
N ASN A 142 -6.07 -9.05 -9.92
CA ASN A 142 -6.17 -9.65 -8.60
C ASN A 142 -5.35 -10.95 -8.56
N MET A 143 -4.25 -10.95 -7.80
CA MET A 143 -3.43 -12.15 -7.54
C MET A 143 -4.13 -13.04 -6.52
N ILE A 144 -4.61 -12.43 -5.43
CA ILE A 144 -5.41 -13.06 -4.39
C ILE A 144 -6.64 -12.20 -4.13
N SER A 145 -7.78 -12.84 -3.84
CA SER A 145 -8.99 -12.18 -3.37
C SER A 145 -9.74 -13.11 -2.42
N VAL A 146 -10.03 -12.62 -1.22
CA VAL A 146 -10.74 -13.36 -0.16
C VAL A 146 -12.07 -12.67 0.10
N LYS A 147 -13.17 -13.36 -0.16
CA LYS A 147 -14.51 -12.80 0.05
C LYS A 147 -14.89 -12.54 1.51
N GLY A 148 -14.11 -13.09 2.45
CA GLY A 148 -14.40 -13.03 3.87
C GLY A 148 -15.16 -14.26 4.34
N GLY A 149 -15.47 -14.32 5.62
CA GLY A 149 -16.16 -15.45 6.24
C GLY A 149 -15.98 -15.49 7.75
N LYS A 150 -16.65 -16.46 8.39
CA LYS A 150 -16.59 -16.66 9.84
C LYS A 150 -15.28 -17.32 10.32
N HIS A 151 -14.59 -17.98 9.42
CA HIS A 151 -13.35 -18.69 9.74
C HIS A 151 -12.13 -17.88 9.29
N PRO A 152 -11.05 -17.87 10.08
CA PRO A 152 -9.80 -17.25 9.65
C PRO A 152 -9.24 -17.99 8.45
N VAL A 153 -8.78 -17.23 7.45
CA VAL A 153 -8.14 -17.74 6.24
C VAL A 153 -6.79 -17.06 6.08
N VAL A 154 -5.77 -17.83 5.77
CA VAL A 154 -4.45 -17.33 5.38
C VAL A 154 -4.19 -17.78 3.95
N LEU A 155 -3.96 -16.85 3.05
CA LEU A 155 -3.50 -17.10 1.69
C LEU A 155 -2.12 -16.48 1.52
N ILE A 156 -1.27 -17.16 0.77
CA ILE A 156 0.11 -16.74 0.53
C ILE A 156 0.34 -16.68 -0.97
N ASP A 157 1.00 -15.62 -1.41
CA ASP A 157 1.49 -15.48 -2.77
C ASP A 157 2.83 -14.74 -2.77
N GLU A 158 3.54 -14.80 -3.88
CA GLU A 158 4.85 -14.18 -4.05
C GLU A 158 4.76 -12.93 -4.92
N LEU A 159 5.19 -11.79 -4.38
CA LEU A 159 5.31 -10.56 -5.15
C LEU A 159 6.57 -10.61 -6.02
N GLN A 160 6.39 -10.68 -7.34
CA GLN A 160 7.48 -10.72 -8.31
C GLN A 160 8.10 -9.32 -8.50
N ILE A 161 8.72 -8.80 -7.43
CA ILE A 161 9.24 -7.42 -7.34
C ILE A 161 10.31 -7.16 -8.41
N ASP A 162 11.24 -8.08 -8.60
CA ASP A 162 12.31 -7.91 -9.59
C ASP A 162 11.75 -7.84 -11.02
N LYS A 163 10.79 -8.68 -11.35
CA LYS A 163 10.10 -8.60 -12.65
C LYS A 163 9.36 -7.30 -12.86
N LEU A 164 8.73 -6.78 -11.79
CA LEU A 164 8.06 -5.48 -11.85
C LEU A 164 9.06 -4.36 -12.12
N ARG A 165 10.17 -4.32 -11.38
CA ARG A 165 11.24 -3.31 -11.54
C ARG A 165 11.88 -3.38 -12.93
N ASP A 166 12.19 -4.58 -13.41
CA ASP A 166 12.76 -4.79 -14.74
C ASP A 166 11.82 -4.27 -15.84
N PHE A 167 10.51 -4.49 -15.68
CA PHE A 167 9.52 -3.95 -16.60
C PHE A 167 9.43 -2.43 -16.50
N GLN A 168 9.38 -1.86 -15.30
CA GLN A 168 9.31 -0.41 -15.05
C GLN A 168 10.51 0.35 -15.61
N ASN A 169 11.69 -0.28 -15.63
CA ASN A 169 12.93 0.32 -16.14
C ASN A 169 12.98 0.39 -17.67
N LYS A 170 12.14 -0.37 -18.38
CA LYS A 170 12.10 -0.36 -19.84
C LYS A 170 11.46 0.89 -20.41
N GLU A 171 11.89 1.30 -21.61
CA GLU A 171 11.21 2.33 -22.39
C GLU A 171 9.80 1.89 -22.79
N TYR A 172 8.91 2.86 -22.98
CA TYR A 172 7.50 2.58 -23.29
C TYR A 172 7.32 1.65 -24.47
N ASN A 173 8.11 1.83 -25.55
CA ASN A 173 8.02 0.97 -26.74
C ASN A 173 8.36 -0.49 -26.43
N LEU A 174 9.36 -0.72 -25.55
CA LEU A 174 9.72 -2.08 -25.10
C LEU A 174 8.66 -2.67 -24.16
N GLN A 175 8.08 -1.84 -23.28
CA GLN A 175 6.95 -2.28 -22.45
C GLN A 175 5.78 -2.71 -23.33
N LYS A 176 5.42 -1.89 -24.33
CA LYS A 176 4.36 -2.19 -25.28
C LYS A 176 4.64 -3.46 -26.07
N GLU A 177 5.85 -3.64 -26.57
CA GLU A 177 6.25 -4.86 -27.30
C GLU A 177 6.07 -6.13 -26.45
N LEU A 178 6.44 -6.08 -25.15
CA LEU A 178 6.25 -7.20 -24.23
C LEU A 178 4.78 -7.52 -24.00
N ILE A 179 3.93 -6.49 -23.91
CA ILE A 179 2.48 -6.62 -23.74
C ILE A 179 1.83 -7.20 -25.00
N ASP A 180 2.19 -6.69 -26.19
CA ASP A 180 1.64 -7.11 -27.47
C ASP A 180 2.04 -8.55 -27.82
N LYS A 181 3.23 -8.97 -27.38
CA LYS A 181 3.72 -10.36 -27.52
C LYS A 181 3.27 -11.29 -26.39
N GLU A 182 2.36 -10.83 -25.51
CA GLU A 182 1.84 -11.58 -24.35
C GLU A 182 2.92 -12.14 -23.40
N LYS A 183 4.10 -11.50 -23.39
CA LYS A 183 5.21 -11.86 -22.48
C LYS A 183 5.01 -11.33 -21.06
N THR A 184 4.06 -10.44 -20.87
CA THR A 184 3.67 -9.89 -19.58
C THR A 184 2.20 -9.52 -19.55
N HIS A 185 1.59 -9.58 -18.38
CA HIS A 185 0.24 -9.08 -18.12
C HIS A 185 0.24 -7.68 -17.51
N LEU A 186 1.41 -7.12 -17.20
CA LEU A 186 1.55 -5.78 -16.64
C LEU A 186 1.03 -4.72 -17.62
N LYS A 187 0.50 -3.62 -17.10
CA LYS A 187 0.17 -2.41 -17.87
C LYS A 187 1.41 -1.53 -18.00
N PRO A 188 1.48 -0.64 -18.99
CA PRO A 188 2.55 0.35 -19.07
C PRO A 188 2.62 1.22 -17.82
N THR A 189 3.80 1.70 -17.52
CA THR A 189 3.99 2.70 -16.46
C THR A 189 3.17 3.96 -16.75
N PRO A 190 2.58 4.62 -15.73
CA PRO A 190 1.80 5.83 -15.92
C PRO A 190 2.69 7.01 -16.37
N PRO A 191 2.08 8.09 -16.89
CA PRO A 191 2.81 9.33 -17.19
C PRO A 191 3.62 9.84 -15.98
N ASP A 192 4.74 10.51 -16.26
CA ASP A 192 5.66 11.07 -15.25
C ASP A 192 6.21 10.04 -14.24
N PHE A 193 6.33 8.79 -14.67
CA PHE A 193 6.94 7.74 -13.86
C PHE A 193 8.47 7.90 -13.84
N ASN A 194 9.03 8.13 -12.66
CA ASN A 194 10.46 8.40 -12.50
C ASN A 194 11.28 7.11 -12.49
N LYS A 195 12.01 6.85 -13.58
CA LYS A 195 12.86 5.67 -13.74
C LYS A 195 14.12 5.70 -12.85
N ASP A 196 14.62 6.88 -12.48
CA ASP A 196 15.79 6.97 -11.59
C ASP A 196 15.47 6.35 -10.22
N ASN A 197 14.24 6.55 -9.74
CA ASN A 197 13.79 5.88 -8.51
C ASN A 197 13.74 4.35 -8.68
N VAL A 198 13.38 3.86 -9.87
CA VAL A 198 13.41 2.41 -10.16
C VAL A 198 14.84 1.89 -10.16
N LEU A 199 15.77 2.60 -10.80
CA LEU A 199 17.18 2.24 -10.82
C LEU A 199 17.78 2.20 -9.42
N LYS A 200 17.45 3.18 -8.56
CA LYS A 200 17.86 3.17 -7.15
C LYS A 200 17.33 1.94 -6.42
N ARG A 201 16.05 1.58 -6.62
CA ARG A 201 15.46 0.36 -6.02
C ARG A 201 16.14 -0.92 -6.52
N ILE A 202 16.49 -0.99 -7.80
CA ILE A 202 17.22 -2.13 -8.39
C ILE A 202 18.61 -2.24 -7.75
N LYS A 203 19.30 -1.12 -7.55
CA LYS A 203 20.63 -1.06 -6.93
C LYS A 203 20.63 -1.13 -5.41
N ASP A 204 19.45 -1.18 -4.80
CA ASP A 204 19.28 -1.16 -3.35
C ASP A 204 19.80 0.13 -2.68
N GLU A 205 19.73 1.26 -3.39
CA GLU A 205 20.19 2.58 -2.97
C GLU A 205 19.06 3.39 -2.31
N PRO A 206 19.35 4.33 -1.39
CA PRO A 206 18.37 5.23 -0.81
C PRO A 206 17.64 6.07 -1.86
N ILE A 207 16.33 6.30 -1.65
CA ILE A 207 15.43 7.05 -2.55
C ILE A 207 15.15 8.44 -1.95
#